data_18ceb751dc965694d686d9285eb1f266
#
_entry.id   18ceb751dc965694d686d9285eb1f266
#
_cell.length_a   1.000
_cell.length_b   1.000
_cell.length_c   1.000
_cell.angle_alpha   90.00
_cell.angle_beta   90.00
_cell.angle_gamma   90.00
#
_symmetry.space_group_name_H-M   'P 1'
#
loop_
_entity.id
_entity.type
_entity.pdbx_description
1 polymer ?
#
loop_
_entity_poly.entity_id
_entity_poly.type
_entity_poly.pdbx_seq_one_letter_code
_entity_poly.pdbx_strand_id
1 'polypeptide(L)'
;GVDGLTIETRLFELNGQTLGRCVPLATLPACAELVPQLVLPGVQGVGLAVLKTPLMNCVDGSTDAVSIYAPAAGLLHALARCEEQLNAEFANGASRVFASEDLLRPDAQGRRALQDDLFVGLPDDPANVGVTVYSPTLREGSYLARKQDLLRGCESLLGLRRGILSEVETPAEPRTATEIAATSVDYDLTIRDLQS
;
A
#
# COMPACT_ATOMS: atom_id res chain seq x y z
N GLY A 1 -20.46 -30.35 -35.74
CA GLY A 1 -20.06 -29.31 -34.82
C GLY A 1 -19.95 -28.00 -35.57
N VAL A 2 -20.43 -26.90 -35.01
CA VAL A 2 -20.26 -25.58 -35.58
C VAL A 2 -18.79 -25.21 -35.30
N ASP A 3 -17.94 -25.17 -36.33
CA ASP A 3 -16.56 -24.72 -36.21
C ASP A 3 -16.56 -23.20 -35.98
N GLY A 4 -16.61 -22.80 -34.72
CA GLY A 4 -16.58 -21.38 -34.36
C GLY A 4 -16.76 -21.14 -32.88
N LEU A 5 -16.38 -19.93 -32.43
CA LEU A 5 -16.59 -19.46 -31.09
C LEU A 5 -17.99 -18.85 -30.93
N THR A 6 -18.75 -19.31 -29.95
CA THR A 6 -20.05 -18.73 -29.60
C THR A 6 -19.91 -17.95 -28.30
N ILE A 7 -20.21 -16.64 -28.32
CA ILE A 7 -20.23 -15.76 -27.17
C ILE A 7 -21.68 -15.54 -26.77
N GLU A 8 -22.06 -15.89 -25.54
CA GLU A 8 -23.36 -15.62 -24.96
C GLU A 8 -23.28 -14.49 -23.94
N THR A 9 -24.15 -13.49 -24.10
CA THR A 9 -24.28 -12.39 -23.14
C THR A 9 -25.52 -12.66 -22.28
N ARG A 10 -25.30 -12.79 -20.97
CA ARG A 10 -26.37 -13.04 -20.00
C ARG A 10 -26.38 -11.97 -18.93
N LEU A 11 -27.55 -11.44 -18.57
CA LEU A 11 -27.76 -10.48 -17.50
C LEU A 11 -28.38 -11.21 -16.30
N PHE A 12 -27.82 -10.99 -15.12
CA PHE A 12 -28.32 -11.56 -13.87
C PHE A 12 -28.68 -10.44 -12.89
N GLU A 13 -29.79 -10.64 -12.18
CA GLU A 13 -30.10 -9.75 -11.03
C GLU A 13 -29.08 -9.94 -9.93
N LEU A 14 -28.74 -8.86 -9.23
CA LEU A 14 -27.90 -8.91 -8.03
C LEU A 14 -28.82 -8.95 -6.80
N ASN A 15 -28.70 -10.01 -6.00
CA ASN A 15 -29.48 -10.18 -4.78
C ASN A 15 -28.53 -10.06 -3.57
N GLY A 16 -28.30 -8.82 -3.13
CA GLY A 16 -27.24 -8.53 -2.16
C GLY A 16 -25.86 -8.76 -2.76
N GLN A 17 -25.12 -9.74 -2.24
CA GLN A 17 -23.80 -10.17 -2.78
C GLN A 17 -23.85 -11.48 -3.58
N THR A 18 -25.05 -12.03 -3.81
CA THR A 18 -25.22 -13.28 -4.55
C THR A 18 -25.83 -13.04 -5.91
N LEU A 19 -25.44 -13.88 -6.89
CA LEU A 19 -25.99 -13.86 -8.22
C LEU A 19 -27.43 -14.37 -8.19
N GLY A 20 -28.37 -13.54 -8.65
CA GLY A 20 -29.79 -13.87 -8.72
C GLY A 20 -30.18 -14.61 -10.02
N ARG A 21 -31.43 -14.47 -10.45
CA ARG A 21 -31.90 -15.10 -11.67
C ARG A 21 -31.41 -14.38 -12.92
N CYS A 22 -31.32 -15.12 -14.04
CA CYS A 22 -31.08 -14.55 -15.36
C CYS A 22 -32.31 -13.78 -15.84
N VAL A 23 -32.10 -12.55 -16.30
CA VAL A 23 -33.16 -11.67 -16.84
C VAL A 23 -32.81 -11.24 -18.25
N PRO A 24 -33.84 -10.84 -19.07
CA PRO A 24 -33.57 -10.33 -20.42
C PRO A 24 -32.66 -9.13 -20.45
N LEU A 25 -31.78 -9.02 -21.44
CA LEU A 25 -30.84 -7.89 -21.60
C LEU A 25 -31.57 -6.54 -21.69
N ALA A 26 -32.76 -6.52 -22.29
CA ALA A 26 -33.59 -5.32 -22.39
C ALA A 26 -34.09 -4.77 -21.04
N THR A 27 -33.94 -5.52 -19.95
CA THR A 27 -34.30 -5.06 -18.59
C THR A 27 -33.43 -3.89 -18.15
N LEU A 28 -32.19 -3.83 -18.65
CA LEU A 28 -31.28 -2.74 -18.37
C LEU A 28 -31.00 -1.94 -19.64
N PRO A 29 -31.34 -0.64 -19.71
CA PRO A 29 -31.16 0.16 -20.93
C PRO A 29 -29.72 0.12 -21.49
N ALA A 30 -28.72 0.08 -20.63
CA ALA A 30 -27.31 -0.03 -21.03
C ALA A 30 -26.95 -1.35 -21.71
N CYS A 31 -27.76 -2.40 -21.53
CA CYS A 31 -27.55 -3.73 -22.10
C CYS A 31 -28.53 -4.07 -23.23
N ALA A 32 -29.51 -3.19 -23.50
CA ALA A 32 -30.58 -3.45 -24.44
C ALA A 32 -30.10 -3.66 -25.89
N GLU A 33 -28.99 -3.02 -26.27
CA GLU A 33 -28.39 -3.13 -27.60
C GLU A 33 -27.40 -4.30 -27.72
N LEU A 34 -27.12 -5.02 -26.64
CA LEU A 34 -26.20 -6.14 -26.68
C LEU A 34 -26.85 -7.36 -27.34
N VAL A 35 -26.08 -8.02 -28.21
CA VAL A 35 -26.52 -9.25 -28.87
C VAL A 35 -26.48 -10.39 -27.85
N PRO A 36 -27.62 -11.11 -27.64
CA PRO A 36 -27.68 -12.24 -26.70
C PRO A 36 -26.71 -13.37 -27.05
N GLN A 37 -26.49 -13.60 -28.33
CA GLN A 37 -25.61 -14.65 -28.82
C GLN A 37 -24.90 -14.19 -30.09
N LEU A 38 -23.57 -14.22 -30.07
CA LEU A 38 -22.70 -13.90 -31.19
C LEU A 38 -21.92 -15.16 -31.59
N VAL A 39 -22.04 -15.57 -32.85
CA VAL A 39 -21.25 -16.68 -33.38
C VAL A 39 -20.16 -16.12 -34.31
N LEU A 40 -18.92 -16.44 -34.00
CA LEU A 40 -17.74 -16.09 -34.79
C LEU A 40 -17.25 -17.33 -35.53
N PRO A 41 -17.62 -17.52 -36.81
CA PRO A 41 -17.23 -18.71 -37.57
C PRO A 41 -15.70 -18.69 -37.82
N GLY A 42 -15.07 -19.87 -37.76
CA GLY A 42 -13.64 -20.03 -38.07
C GLY A 42 -12.69 -19.58 -36.94
N VAL A 43 -13.22 -19.06 -35.83
CA VAL A 43 -12.40 -18.73 -34.66
C VAL A 43 -12.26 -19.96 -33.78
N GLN A 44 -11.04 -20.49 -33.68
CA GLN A 44 -10.73 -21.61 -32.79
C GLN A 44 -10.14 -21.04 -31.48
N GLY A 45 -10.78 -21.34 -30.36
CA GLY A 45 -10.38 -20.88 -29.05
C GLY A 45 -11.10 -19.59 -28.59
N VAL A 46 -10.96 -19.27 -27.33
CA VAL A 46 -11.70 -18.20 -26.64
C VAL A 46 -11.18 -16.79 -26.96
N GLY A 47 -10.05 -16.68 -27.68
CA GLY A 47 -9.39 -15.39 -27.95
C GLY A 47 -8.83 -14.70 -26.70
N LEU A 48 -8.75 -15.44 -25.59
CA LEU A 48 -8.19 -14.98 -24.33
C LEU A 48 -6.90 -15.74 -24.04
N ALA A 49 -5.84 -15.00 -23.77
CA ALA A 49 -4.62 -15.55 -23.21
C ALA A 49 -4.64 -15.32 -21.69
N VAL A 50 -4.46 -16.37 -20.91
CA VAL A 50 -4.33 -16.27 -19.47
C VAL A 50 -2.85 -16.32 -19.12
N LEU A 51 -2.32 -15.18 -18.70
CA LEU A 51 -0.96 -15.10 -18.16
C LEU A 51 -1.05 -15.49 -16.68
N LYS A 52 -0.39 -16.57 -16.32
CA LYS A 52 -0.22 -17.00 -14.92
C LYS A 52 1.18 -16.62 -14.45
N THR A 53 1.30 -16.13 -13.22
CA THR A 53 2.61 -15.92 -12.60
C THR A 53 3.31 -17.29 -12.45
N PRO A 54 4.61 -17.38 -12.76
CA PRO A 54 5.35 -18.66 -12.68
C PRO A 54 5.72 -19.05 -11.23
N LEU A 55 5.03 -18.49 -10.24
CA LEU A 55 5.29 -18.72 -8.84
C LEU A 55 4.51 -19.95 -8.34
N MET A 56 5.20 -20.78 -7.57
CA MET A 56 4.57 -21.92 -6.89
C MET A 56 3.57 -21.42 -5.84
N ASN A 57 2.34 -21.94 -5.88
CA ASN A 57 1.35 -21.66 -4.87
C ASN A 57 1.66 -22.47 -3.58
N CYS A 58 2.28 -21.80 -2.62
CA CYS A 58 2.59 -22.37 -1.31
C CYS A 58 1.46 -22.18 -0.28
N VAL A 59 0.32 -21.56 -0.68
CA VAL A 59 -0.80 -21.32 0.24
C VAL A 59 -1.65 -22.57 0.41
N ASP A 60 -2.03 -23.20 -0.70
CA ASP A 60 -2.89 -24.40 -0.71
C ASP A 60 -2.35 -25.54 -1.58
N GLY A 61 -1.22 -25.33 -2.26
CA GLY A 61 -0.60 -26.33 -3.13
C GLY A 61 -1.36 -26.57 -4.44
N SER A 62 -2.37 -25.75 -4.78
CA SER A 62 -3.08 -25.85 -6.03
C SER A 62 -2.24 -25.33 -7.21
N THR A 63 -2.73 -25.56 -8.43
CA THR A 63 -2.14 -25.02 -9.67
C THR A 63 -2.59 -23.59 -9.98
N ASP A 64 -3.33 -22.98 -9.07
CA ASP A 64 -3.78 -21.60 -9.22
C ASP A 64 -2.63 -20.61 -9.08
N ALA A 65 -2.67 -19.59 -9.93
CA ALA A 65 -1.65 -18.56 -9.89
C ALA A 65 -1.75 -17.74 -8.60
N VAL A 66 -0.60 -17.49 -7.98
CA VAL A 66 -0.49 -16.58 -6.83
C VAL A 66 0.02 -15.23 -7.28
N SER A 67 -0.24 -14.20 -6.47
CA SER A 67 0.28 -12.87 -6.77
C SER A 67 1.81 -12.84 -6.74
N ILE A 68 2.41 -12.03 -7.61
CA ILE A 68 3.87 -11.84 -7.67
C ILE A 68 4.45 -11.38 -6.32
N TYR A 69 3.67 -10.69 -5.50
CA TYR A 69 4.10 -10.23 -4.18
C TYR A 69 3.76 -11.21 -3.04
N ALA A 70 3.17 -12.36 -3.34
CA ALA A 70 2.80 -13.34 -2.31
C ALA A 70 3.97 -13.73 -1.37
N PRO A 71 5.21 -13.93 -1.86
CA PRO A 71 6.35 -14.23 -0.98
C PRO A 71 6.66 -13.12 0.02
N ALA A 72 6.40 -11.87 -0.35
CA ALA A 72 6.69 -10.69 0.47
C ALA A 72 5.50 -10.21 1.32
N ALA A 73 4.34 -10.88 1.28
CA ALA A 73 3.11 -10.43 1.94
C ALA A 73 3.31 -10.11 3.43
N GLY A 74 4.04 -10.96 4.16
CA GLY A 74 4.36 -10.75 5.58
C GLY A 74 5.18 -9.48 5.83
N LEU A 75 6.15 -9.19 4.96
CA LEU A 75 6.96 -7.97 5.05
C LEU A 75 6.16 -6.72 4.67
N LEU A 76 5.25 -6.81 3.70
CA LEU A 76 4.36 -5.71 3.33
C LEU A 76 3.42 -5.34 4.49
N HIS A 77 2.88 -6.32 5.21
CA HIS A 77 2.12 -6.07 6.43
C HIS A 77 2.97 -5.43 7.54
N ALA A 78 4.22 -5.87 7.70
CA ALA A 78 5.15 -5.27 8.66
C ALA A 78 5.50 -3.82 8.27
N LEU A 79 5.64 -3.54 6.97
CA LEU A 79 5.87 -2.20 6.43
C LEU A 79 4.69 -1.27 6.73
N ALA A 80 3.46 -1.72 6.47
CA ALA A 80 2.25 -0.95 6.78
C ALA A 80 2.19 -0.59 8.27
N ARG A 81 2.46 -1.54 9.16
CA ARG A 81 2.52 -1.26 10.61
C ARG A 81 3.63 -0.28 10.98
N CYS A 82 4.78 -0.37 10.34
CA CYS A 82 5.89 0.56 10.57
C CYS A 82 5.49 2.00 10.20
N GLU A 83 4.80 2.18 9.08
CA GLU A 83 4.26 3.48 8.66
C GLU A 83 3.20 4.01 9.64
N GLU A 84 2.29 3.16 10.10
CA GLU A 84 1.29 3.54 11.11
C GLU A 84 1.96 4.01 12.40
N GLN A 85 2.99 3.29 12.86
CA GLN A 85 3.74 3.63 14.07
C GLN A 85 4.52 4.94 13.90
N LEU A 86 5.12 5.17 12.73
CA LEU A 86 5.81 6.41 12.42
C LEU A 86 4.85 7.60 12.43
N ASN A 87 3.68 7.45 11.79
CA ASN A 87 2.64 8.47 11.79
C ASN A 87 2.12 8.75 13.20
N ALA A 88 1.94 7.72 14.03
CA ALA A 88 1.55 7.87 15.43
C ALA A 88 2.64 8.57 16.27
N GLU A 89 3.91 8.28 16.01
CA GLU A 89 5.05 8.97 16.65
C GLU A 89 5.02 10.47 16.36
N PHE A 90 4.81 10.87 15.10
CA PHE A 90 4.68 12.28 14.73
C PHE A 90 3.45 12.93 15.36
N ALA A 91 2.30 12.26 15.33
CA ALA A 91 1.07 12.78 15.93
C ALA A 91 1.18 12.95 17.45
N ASN A 92 1.82 12.01 18.14
CA ASN A 92 2.02 12.04 19.59
C ASN A 92 3.20 12.93 19.99
N GLY A 93 4.19 13.08 19.13
CA GLY A 93 5.38 13.90 19.32
C GLY A 93 5.17 15.41 19.13
N ALA A 94 3.96 15.83 18.78
CA ALA A 94 3.62 17.24 18.69
C ALA A 94 3.88 17.92 20.05
N SER A 95 4.59 19.03 20.04
CA SER A 95 4.81 19.82 21.25
C SER A 95 3.50 20.25 21.86
N ARG A 96 3.36 20.07 23.17
CA ARG A 96 2.14 20.42 23.92
C ARG A 96 2.51 21.33 25.06
N VAL A 97 1.67 22.31 25.28
CA VAL A 97 1.78 23.20 26.44
C VAL A 97 0.74 22.77 27.46
N PHE A 98 1.19 22.39 28.64
CA PHE A 98 0.33 22.14 29.79
C PHE A 98 0.31 23.39 30.64
N ALA A 99 -0.85 23.98 30.80
CA ALA A 99 -1.05 25.15 31.63
C ALA A 99 -2.06 24.84 32.75
N SER A 100 -1.90 25.48 33.92
CA SER A 100 -2.89 25.41 34.97
C SER A 100 -4.23 25.94 34.44
N GLU A 101 -5.34 25.32 34.85
CA GLU A 101 -6.69 25.71 34.46
C GLU A 101 -7.00 27.18 34.80
N ASP A 102 -6.39 27.69 35.87
CA ASP A 102 -6.55 29.06 36.33
C ASP A 102 -5.94 30.10 35.36
N LEU A 103 -4.99 29.67 34.50
CA LEU A 103 -4.36 30.52 33.49
C LEU A 103 -5.17 30.54 32.18
N LEU A 104 -6.18 29.67 32.06
CA LEU A 104 -6.99 29.57 30.86
C LEU A 104 -8.24 30.45 31.01
N ARG A 105 -8.49 31.33 30.04
CA ARG A 105 -9.71 32.11 29.99
C ARG A 105 -10.75 31.46 29.08
N PRO A 106 -12.04 31.48 29.46
CA PRO A 106 -13.09 30.98 28.59
C PRO A 106 -13.24 31.91 27.37
N ASP A 107 -13.34 31.29 26.17
CA ASP A 107 -13.74 31.97 24.94
C ASP A 107 -15.25 32.27 24.95
N ALA A 108 -15.74 32.92 23.90
CA ALA A 108 -17.16 33.26 23.75
C ALA A 108 -18.08 32.01 23.70
N GLN A 109 -17.54 30.82 23.49
CA GLN A 109 -18.20 29.52 23.47
C GLN A 109 -18.01 28.73 24.77
N GLY A 110 -17.37 29.34 25.79
CA GLY A 110 -17.11 28.70 27.08
C GLY A 110 -15.97 27.69 27.07
N ARG A 111 -15.17 27.58 26.00
CA ARG A 111 -13.98 26.74 25.93
C ARG A 111 -12.81 27.50 26.53
N ARG A 112 -12.02 26.83 27.36
CA ARG A 112 -10.83 27.40 27.97
C ARG A 112 -9.65 27.30 27.02
N ALA A 113 -9.03 28.42 26.70
CA ALA A 113 -7.89 28.52 25.80
C ALA A 113 -6.80 29.42 26.38
N LEU A 114 -5.55 29.16 26.03
CA LEU A 114 -4.45 30.09 26.28
C LEU A 114 -4.63 31.34 25.42
N GLN A 115 -4.47 32.51 26.04
CA GLN A 115 -4.43 33.77 25.29
C GLN A 115 -3.04 33.93 24.65
N ASP A 116 -3.00 34.51 23.45
CA ASP A 116 -1.74 34.78 22.72
C ASP A 116 -0.75 35.64 23.50
N ASP A 117 -1.21 36.43 24.43
CA ASP A 117 -0.40 37.32 25.26
C ASP A 117 0.29 36.62 26.45
N LEU A 118 0.03 35.33 26.69
CA LEU A 118 0.52 34.58 27.84
C LEU A 118 2.04 34.27 27.75
N PHE A 119 2.63 34.46 26.58
CA PHE A 119 4.05 34.21 26.35
C PHE A 119 4.94 35.44 26.65
N VAL A 120 4.35 36.54 27.10
CA VAL A 120 5.04 37.78 27.37
C VAL A 120 5.23 37.93 28.89
N GLY A 121 6.45 37.71 29.39
CA GLY A 121 6.86 38.12 30.70
C GLY A 121 6.41 37.20 31.85
N LEU A 122 6.83 35.95 31.83
CA LEU A 122 6.74 35.06 33.00
C LEU A 122 7.73 35.50 34.07
N PRO A 123 7.30 35.59 35.35
CA PRO A 123 8.23 35.92 36.45
C PRO A 123 9.28 34.83 36.62
N ASP A 124 10.40 35.20 37.26
CA ASP A 124 11.68 34.50 37.31
C ASP A 124 11.73 33.09 37.87
N ASP A 125 10.63 32.51 38.32
CA ASP A 125 10.63 31.13 38.86
C ASP A 125 9.75 30.20 38.01
N PRO A 126 10.36 29.45 37.06
CA PRO A 126 9.64 28.50 36.21
C PRO A 126 8.95 27.38 37.00
N ALA A 127 9.34 27.10 38.25
CA ALA A 127 8.71 26.07 39.07
C ALA A 127 7.32 26.47 39.59
N ASN A 128 6.99 27.76 39.61
CA ASN A 128 5.76 28.31 40.14
C ASN A 128 4.76 28.81 39.07
N VAL A 129 5.12 28.74 37.81
CA VAL A 129 4.34 29.37 36.73
C VAL A 129 3.13 28.53 36.28
N GLY A 130 3.09 27.27 36.64
CA GLY A 130 1.96 26.37 36.24
C GLY A 130 1.88 26.11 34.74
N VAL A 131 2.96 26.40 33.98
CA VAL A 131 3.07 26.11 32.54
C VAL A 131 4.22 25.16 32.31
N THR A 132 3.96 24.04 31.67
CA THR A 132 5.00 23.07 31.29
C THR A 132 4.91 22.81 29.79
N VAL A 133 6.04 22.96 29.10
CA VAL A 133 6.14 22.62 27.69
C VAL A 133 6.65 21.18 27.58
N TYR A 134 5.84 20.34 26.98
CA TYR A 134 6.21 18.98 26.64
C TYR A 134 6.63 18.90 25.18
N SER A 135 7.91 18.67 24.95
CA SER A 135 8.46 18.50 23.60
C SER A 135 9.30 17.22 23.58
N PRO A 136 8.70 16.08 23.29
CA PRO A 136 9.42 14.81 23.27
C PRO A 136 10.38 14.75 22.09
N THR A 137 11.49 14.02 22.26
CA THR A 137 12.39 13.69 21.17
C THR A 137 11.78 12.58 20.32
N LEU A 138 11.61 12.84 19.03
CA LEU A 138 11.08 11.85 18.09
C LEU A 138 12.11 10.73 17.84
N ARG A 139 11.61 9.49 17.74
CA ARG A 139 12.43 8.30 17.43
C ARG A 139 12.38 7.96 15.93
N GLU A 140 12.16 8.94 15.08
CA GLU A 140 11.98 8.80 13.64
C GLU A 140 13.11 8.00 12.97
N GLY A 141 14.37 8.22 13.37
CA GLY A 141 15.51 7.52 12.80
C GLY A 141 15.44 5.99 12.93
N SER A 142 14.92 5.48 14.06
CA SER A 142 14.73 4.03 14.25
C SER A 142 13.62 3.46 13.36
N TYR A 143 12.54 4.21 13.16
CA TYR A 143 11.45 3.80 12.27
C TYR A 143 11.88 3.83 10.80
N LEU A 144 12.61 4.88 10.38
CA LEU A 144 13.13 4.98 9.02
C LEU A 144 14.14 3.86 8.73
N ALA A 145 15.05 3.55 9.65
CA ALA A 145 15.97 2.43 9.50
C ALA A 145 15.21 1.10 9.35
N ARG A 146 14.19 0.86 10.21
CA ARG A 146 13.35 -0.33 10.12
C ARG A 146 12.59 -0.42 8.80
N LYS A 147 12.06 0.70 8.31
CA LYS A 147 11.39 0.78 7.00
C LYS A 147 12.34 0.37 5.88
N GLN A 148 13.57 0.88 5.87
CA GLN A 148 14.58 0.53 4.89
C GLN A 148 14.93 -0.97 4.93
N ASP A 149 15.06 -1.57 6.11
CA ASP A 149 15.30 -3.01 6.25
C ASP A 149 14.14 -3.85 5.68
N LEU A 150 12.89 -3.43 5.92
CA LEU A 150 11.71 -4.11 5.39
C LEU A 150 11.63 -4.00 3.86
N LEU A 151 11.93 -2.83 3.28
CA LEU A 151 11.98 -2.63 1.84
C LEU A 151 13.07 -3.49 1.18
N ARG A 152 14.25 -3.56 1.79
CA ARG A 152 15.34 -4.45 1.35
C ARG A 152 14.94 -5.93 1.40
N GLY A 153 14.21 -6.33 2.44
CA GLY A 153 13.66 -7.68 2.56
C GLY A 153 12.64 -7.98 1.46
N CYS A 154 11.76 -7.03 1.13
CA CYS A 154 10.83 -7.16 0.01
C CYS A 154 11.56 -7.31 -1.33
N GLU A 155 12.58 -6.48 -1.59
CA GLU A 155 13.40 -6.59 -2.81
C GLU A 155 14.00 -8.00 -2.95
N SER A 156 14.57 -8.53 -1.86
CA SER A 156 15.18 -9.86 -1.85
C SER A 156 14.18 -10.97 -2.14
N LEU A 157 12.98 -10.93 -1.50
CA LEU A 157 11.96 -11.97 -1.69
C LEU A 157 11.27 -11.91 -3.05
N LEU A 158 11.22 -10.72 -3.67
CA LEU A 158 10.61 -10.52 -4.97
C LEU A 158 11.60 -10.65 -6.13
N GLY A 159 12.87 -10.95 -5.86
CA GLY A 159 13.94 -11.00 -6.86
C GLY A 159 14.19 -9.64 -7.52
N LEU A 160 13.86 -8.55 -6.84
CA LEU A 160 14.10 -7.20 -7.32
C LEU A 160 15.54 -6.79 -7.05
N ARG A 161 16.08 -5.97 -7.95
CA ARG A 161 17.37 -5.35 -7.72
C ARG A 161 17.32 -4.43 -6.50
N ARG A 162 18.35 -4.51 -5.66
CA ARG A 162 18.49 -3.62 -4.50
C ARG A 162 18.50 -2.15 -4.91
N GLY A 163 17.71 -1.34 -4.25
CA GLY A 163 17.58 0.08 -4.53
C GLY A 163 16.43 0.43 -5.48
N ILE A 164 15.54 -0.52 -5.81
CA ILE A 164 14.29 -0.24 -6.53
C ILE A 164 13.23 0.29 -5.56
N LEU A 165 13.12 -0.34 -4.39
CA LEU A 165 12.18 0.06 -3.33
C LEU A 165 12.90 0.75 -2.17
N SER A 166 14.10 0.28 -1.82
CA SER A 166 14.92 0.82 -0.74
C SER A 166 15.84 1.94 -1.25
N GLU A 167 16.33 2.75 -0.33
CA GLU A 167 17.36 3.74 -0.65
C GLU A 167 18.67 3.04 -1.02
N VAL A 168 19.30 3.53 -2.07
CA VAL A 168 20.63 3.08 -2.48
C VAL A 168 21.65 3.71 -1.54
N GLU A 169 22.36 2.90 -0.80
CA GLU A 169 23.57 3.37 -0.13
C GLU A 169 24.56 3.82 -1.21
N THR A 170 24.84 5.12 -1.28
CA THR A 170 25.81 5.66 -2.23
C THR A 170 27.16 4.99 -1.93
N PRO A 171 27.71 4.17 -2.84
CA PRO A 171 28.99 3.53 -2.59
C PRO A 171 30.05 4.60 -2.42
N ALA A 172 30.91 4.42 -1.45
CA ALA A 172 32.05 5.32 -1.23
C ALA A 172 33.03 5.35 -2.43
N GLU A 173 32.98 4.32 -3.27
CA GLU A 173 33.79 4.19 -4.48
C GLU A 173 32.93 3.89 -5.72
N PRO A 174 33.34 4.36 -6.91
CA PRO A 174 32.64 4.07 -8.14
C PRO A 174 32.70 2.57 -8.45
N ARG A 175 31.52 1.95 -8.64
CA ARG A 175 31.41 0.51 -9.00
C ARG A 175 31.83 0.28 -10.44
N THR A 176 32.50 -0.82 -10.70
CA THR A 176 32.82 -1.26 -12.07
C THR A 176 31.58 -1.81 -12.78
N ALA A 177 31.59 -1.79 -14.11
CA ALA A 177 30.50 -2.35 -14.92
C ALA A 177 30.22 -3.83 -14.59
N THR A 178 31.26 -4.60 -14.24
CA THR A 178 31.16 -6.01 -13.86
C THR A 178 30.44 -6.18 -12.52
N GLU A 179 30.69 -5.33 -11.54
CA GLU A 179 30.00 -5.35 -10.24
C GLU A 179 28.53 -4.96 -10.39
N ILE A 180 28.24 -4.00 -11.26
CA ILE A 180 26.85 -3.60 -11.57
C ILE A 180 26.13 -4.76 -12.25
N ALA A 181 26.74 -5.42 -13.20
CA ALA A 181 26.16 -6.58 -13.88
C ALA A 181 25.91 -7.74 -12.91
N ALA A 182 26.88 -8.06 -12.03
CA ALA A 182 26.71 -9.12 -11.03
C ALA A 182 25.56 -8.83 -10.05
N THR A 183 25.32 -7.57 -9.70
CA THR A 183 24.26 -7.17 -8.77
C THR A 183 22.86 -7.22 -9.42
N SER A 184 22.76 -7.27 -10.76
CA SER A 184 21.48 -7.31 -11.48
C SER A 184 21.05 -8.70 -11.93
N VAL A 185 21.86 -9.74 -11.71
CA VAL A 185 21.59 -11.11 -12.21
C VAL A 185 20.24 -11.65 -11.72
N ASP A 186 19.94 -11.51 -10.43
CA ASP A 186 18.68 -11.99 -9.85
C ASP A 186 17.46 -11.28 -10.44
N TYR A 187 17.59 -9.98 -10.68
CA TYR A 187 16.54 -9.18 -11.32
C TYR A 187 16.30 -9.60 -12.77
N ASP A 188 17.38 -9.82 -13.52
CA ASP A 188 17.29 -10.26 -14.92
C ASP A 188 16.69 -11.67 -15.01
N LEU A 189 16.98 -12.57 -14.06
CA LEU A 189 16.37 -13.89 -13.98
C LEU A 189 14.86 -13.78 -13.69
N THR A 190 14.48 -12.95 -12.75
CA THR A 190 13.05 -12.71 -12.42
C THR A 190 12.29 -12.20 -13.64
N ILE A 191 12.85 -11.28 -14.42
CA ILE A 191 12.21 -10.78 -15.65
C ILE A 191 12.07 -11.89 -16.68
N ARG A 192 13.11 -12.72 -16.89
CA ARG A 192 13.06 -13.84 -17.83
C ARG A 192 12.00 -14.86 -17.46
N ASP A 193 11.89 -15.19 -16.16
CA ASP A 193 10.87 -16.12 -15.66
C ASP A 193 9.45 -15.58 -15.88
N LEU A 194 9.25 -14.28 -15.81
CA LEU A 194 7.97 -13.62 -16.09
C LEU A 194 7.66 -13.52 -17.61
N GLN A 195 8.67 -13.62 -18.47
CA GLN A 195 8.53 -13.55 -19.93
C GLN A 195 8.41 -14.93 -20.59
N SER A 196 8.71 -16.03 -19.88
CA SER A 196 8.61 -17.41 -20.35
C SER A 196 7.20 -17.96 -20.20
#